data_7e77d1d4be3757b007dc8997e0099d37
#
_entry.id   7e77d1d4be3757b007dc8997e0099d37
#
_cell.length_a   1.000
_cell.length_b   1.000
_cell.length_c   1.000
_cell.angle_alpha   90.00
_cell.angle_beta   90.00
_cell.angle_gamma   90.00
#
_symmetry.space_group_name_H-M   'P 1'
#
loop_
_entity.id
_entity.type
_entity.pdbx_description
1 polymer ?
#
loop_
_entity_poly.entity_id
_entity_poly.type
_entity_poly.pdbx_seq_one_letter_code
_entity_poly.pdbx_strand_id
1 'polypeptide(L)'
;CPVCDQGGECDLQDQSLFYGFDNSRYKENKRQVKEKHMGPLIKTQMTRCIHCTRCIRFATEVAGIPELGAIGRGEDTEITTYLEKSMESELSANVIDLCPVGALTSKPYAFESRPWDLKKTETIDVMDAVGSNIRVDTYGWEVKRVLPRVNEDINEEWISDKTRYACD
;
A
#
# COMPACT_ATOMS: atom_id res chain seq x y z
N CYS A 1 -6.12 -13.36 -1.44
CA CYS A 1 -6.69 -12.99 -1.06
C CYS A 1 -7.96 -12.37 -0.50
N PRO A 2 -8.85 -13.16 0.08
CA PRO A 2 -10.10 -12.60 0.61
C PRO A 2 -9.94 -11.79 1.91
N VAL A 3 -8.77 -11.85 2.56
CA VAL A 3 -8.52 -11.18 3.83
C VAL A 3 -7.89 -9.81 3.66
N CYS A 4 -6.85 -9.70 2.82
CA CYS A 4 -6.07 -8.46 2.65
C CYS A 4 -6.32 -7.72 1.33
N ASP A 5 -7.02 -8.33 0.38
CA ASP A 5 -7.36 -7.77 -0.95
C ASP A 5 -6.17 -7.44 -1.88
N GLN A 6 -4.99 -7.98 -1.63
CA GLN A 6 -3.82 -7.76 -2.50
C GLN A 6 -3.70 -8.79 -3.64
N GLY A 7 -4.67 -9.69 -3.80
CA GLY A 7 -4.63 -10.74 -4.81
C GLY A 7 -4.55 -10.21 -6.24
N GLY A 8 -3.57 -10.69 -7.00
CA GLY A 8 -3.27 -10.26 -8.37
C GLY A 8 -2.18 -9.19 -8.48
N GLU A 9 -1.77 -8.56 -7.38
CA GLU A 9 -0.69 -7.58 -7.32
C GLU A 9 0.15 -7.73 -6.04
N CYS A 10 0.29 -8.95 -5.53
CA CYS A 10 1.03 -9.28 -4.32
C CYS A 10 2.35 -9.97 -4.67
N ASP A 11 3.48 -9.33 -4.38
CA ASP A 11 4.81 -9.88 -4.65
C ASP A 11 5.03 -11.23 -3.97
N LEU A 12 4.53 -11.39 -2.74
CA LEU A 12 4.61 -12.67 -2.03
C LEU A 12 3.86 -13.79 -2.76
N GLN A 13 2.67 -13.49 -3.28
CA GLN A 13 1.87 -14.46 -4.03
C GLN A 13 2.58 -14.86 -5.32
N ASP A 14 3.16 -13.91 -6.03
CA ASP A 14 3.88 -14.16 -7.28
C ASP A 14 5.13 -15.00 -7.03
N GLN A 15 5.91 -14.68 -6.01
CA GLN A 15 7.09 -15.47 -5.62
C GLN A 15 6.70 -16.89 -5.16
N SER A 16 5.61 -17.02 -4.43
CA SER A 16 5.09 -18.33 -4.01
C SER A 16 4.65 -19.18 -5.18
N LEU A 17 4.03 -18.57 -6.20
CA LEU A 17 3.60 -19.26 -7.42
C LEU A 17 4.79 -19.75 -8.25
N PHE A 18 5.83 -18.91 -8.41
CA PHE A 18 6.98 -19.22 -9.27
C PHE A 18 7.98 -20.18 -8.62
N TYR A 19 8.19 -20.09 -7.31
CA TYR A 19 9.28 -20.78 -6.62
C TYR A 19 8.84 -21.60 -5.42
N GLY A 20 7.59 -21.50 -5.00
CA GLY A 20 7.04 -22.19 -3.85
C GLY A 20 6.48 -23.57 -4.18
N PHE A 21 5.99 -24.23 -3.13
CA PHE A 21 5.26 -25.49 -3.20
C PHE A 21 3.78 -25.24 -2.90
N ASP A 22 2.94 -26.22 -3.22
CA ASP A 22 1.50 -26.20 -2.99
C ASP A 22 1.08 -26.29 -1.53
N ASN A 23 2.01 -26.67 -0.64
CA ASN A 23 1.76 -26.84 0.79
C ASN A 23 2.79 -26.15 1.68
N SER A 24 2.36 -25.82 2.89
CA SER A 24 3.23 -25.23 3.90
C SER A 24 4.03 -26.30 4.65
N ARG A 25 5.35 -26.07 4.80
CA ARG A 25 6.24 -26.87 5.65
C ARG A 25 6.32 -26.35 7.09
N TYR A 26 5.81 -25.17 7.35
CA TYR A 26 5.79 -24.55 8.68
C TYR A 26 4.71 -25.20 9.54
N LYS A 27 5.09 -25.83 10.66
CA LYS A 27 4.21 -26.56 11.56
C LYS A 27 4.04 -25.91 12.92
N GLU A 28 4.82 -24.88 13.20
CA GLU A 28 4.76 -24.14 14.47
C GLU A 28 3.55 -23.21 14.49
N ASN A 29 3.26 -22.64 15.66
CA ASN A 29 2.18 -21.68 15.81
C ASN A 29 2.45 -20.44 14.94
N LYS A 30 1.47 -20.11 14.10
CA LYS A 30 1.53 -18.87 13.29
C LYS A 30 1.10 -17.69 14.13
N ARG A 31 1.92 -16.64 14.16
CA ARG A 31 1.57 -15.41 14.86
C ARG A 31 0.35 -14.75 14.25
N GLN A 32 -0.41 -14.07 15.06
CA GLN A 32 -1.49 -13.18 14.66
C GLN A 32 -1.23 -11.80 15.23
N VAL A 33 -1.24 -10.79 14.39
CA VAL A 33 -0.99 -9.41 14.78
C VAL A 33 -2.29 -8.61 14.71
N LYS A 34 -2.53 -7.82 15.77
CA LYS A 34 -3.69 -6.94 15.83
C LYS A 34 -3.60 -5.85 14.76
N GLU A 35 -4.72 -5.52 14.15
CA GLU A 35 -4.83 -4.41 13.22
C GLU A 35 -4.47 -3.07 13.89
N LYS A 36 -3.85 -2.18 13.12
CA LYS A 36 -3.40 -0.86 13.58
C LYS A 36 -4.25 0.23 12.94
N HIS A 37 -4.48 1.29 13.68
CA HIS A 37 -5.11 2.48 13.13
C HIS A 37 -4.04 3.37 12.50
N MET A 38 -4.10 3.58 11.18
CA MET A 38 -3.16 4.43 10.42
C MET A 38 -3.87 5.59 9.70
N GLY A 39 -5.10 5.90 10.09
CA GLY A 39 -5.87 6.99 9.51
C GLY A 39 -7.03 6.54 8.63
N PRO A 40 -7.66 7.48 7.90
CA PRO A 40 -8.83 7.21 7.08
C PRO A 40 -8.50 6.52 5.75
N LEU A 41 -7.29 6.71 5.22
CA LEU A 41 -6.91 6.29 3.88
C LEU A 41 -6.32 4.87 3.81
N ILE A 42 -5.68 4.43 4.89
CA ILE A 42 -4.91 3.19 4.92
C ILE A 42 -5.66 2.13 5.72
N LYS A 43 -5.96 1.02 5.07
CA LYS A 43 -6.44 -0.20 5.70
C LYS A 43 -5.26 -1.09 6.05
N THR A 44 -5.26 -1.62 7.25
CA THR A 44 -4.19 -2.50 7.72
C THR A 44 -4.66 -3.96 7.80
N GLN A 45 -3.74 -4.86 7.50
CA GLN A 45 -3.86 -6.30 7.74
C GLN A 45 -2.49 -6.80 8.21
N MET A 46 -2.12 -6.43 9.44
CA MET A 46 -0.74 -6.54 9.92
C MET A 46 -0.22 -7.97 10.04
N THR A 47 -1.10 -8.95 10.12
CA THR A 47 -0.71 -10.37 10.02
C THR A 47 0.00 -10.70 8.70
N ARG A 48 -0.22 -9.92 7.63
CA ARG A 48 0.42 -10.09 6.31
C ARG A 48 1.76 -9.38 6.17
N CYS A 49 2.16 -8.58 7.16
CA CYS A 49 3.42 -7.84 7.14
C CYS A 49 4.63 -8.78 7.11
N ILE A 50 5.56 -8.54 6.20
CA ILE A 50 6.83 -9.27 6.05
C ILE A 50 8.03 -8.52 6.63
N HIS A 51 7.80 -7.45 7.38
CA HIS A 51 8.84 -6.62 8.04
C HIS A 51 9.92 -6.07 7.09
N CYS A 52 9.57 -5.78 5.84
CA CYS A 52 10.51 -5.24 4.85
C CYS A 52 10.96 -3.80 5.15
N THR A 53 10.28 -3.11 6.07
CA THR A 53 10.53 -1.72 6.51
C THR A 53 10.41 -0.63 5.44
N ARG A 54 9.92 -0.95 4.22
CA ARG A 54 9.76 0.05 3.15
C ARG A 54 8.89 1.23 3.58
N CYS A 55 7.78 0.99 4.28
CA CYS A 55 6.88 2.03 4.77
C CYS A 55 7.56 2.96 5.81
N ILE A 56 8.37 2.41 6.71
CA ILE A 56 9.12 3.21 7.70
C ILE A 56 10.15 4.08 7.01
N ARG A 57 10.95 3.49 6.10
CA ARG A 57 11.97 4.23 5.35
C ARG A 57 11.37 5.33 4.49
N PHE A 58 10.25 5.06 3.82
CA PHE A 58 9.52 6.08 3.09
C PHE A 58 9.10 7.25 4.00
N ALA A 59 8.47 6.95 5.13
CA ALA A 59 8.02 7.99 6.05
C ALA A 59 9.18 8.87 6.56
N THR A 60 10.34 8.27 6.85
CA THR A 60 11.50 9.01 7.39
C THR A 60 12.37 9.67 6.33
N GLU A 61 12.61 9.01 5.21
CA GLU A 61 13.60 9.43 4.21
C GLU A 61 12.98 10.26 3.08
N VAL A 62 11.75 9.94 2.67
CA VAL A 62 11.05 10.62 1.57
C VAL A 62 10.05 11.65 2.10
N ALA A 63 9.11 11.23 2.92
CA ALA A 63 8.09 12.13 3.49
C ALA A 63 8.66 13.05 4.58
N GLY A 64 9.81 12.70 5.19
CA GLY A 64 10.47 13.49 6.21
C GLY A 64 9.75 13.55 7.56
N ILE A 65 8.74 12.72 7.77
CA ILE A 65 7.91 12.67 8.97
C ILE A 65 7.98 11.25 9.56
N PRO A 66 8.64 11.02 10.69
CA PRO A 66 8.81 9.69 11.28
C PRO A 66 7.55 9.23 12.04
N GLU A 67 6.45 9.06 11.33
CA GLU A 67 5.16 8.62 11.91
C GLU A 67 5.08 7.11 12.13
N LEU A 68 5.84 6.33 11.37
CA LEU A 68 5.90 4.88 11.46
C LEU A 68 7.18 4.41 12.13
N GLY A 69 7.05 3.37 12.93
CA GLY A 69 8.18 2.71 13.57
C GLY A 69 7.97 1.21 13.72
N ALA A 70 9.02 0.52 14.14
CA ALA A 70 8.97 -0.89 14.50
C ALA A 70 9.14 -1.05 16.01
N ILE A 71 8.29 -1.84 16.62
CA ILE A 71 8.41 -2.25 18.03
C ILE A 71 8.69 -3.75 18.13
N GLY A 72 9.29 -4.19 19.23
CA GLY A 72 9.67 -5.58 19.40
C GLY A 72 10.90 -5.99 18.59
N ARG A 73 11.16 -7.29 18.56
CA ARG A 73 12.28 -7.90 17.82
C ARG A 73 11.95 -9.32 17.39
N GLY A 74 12.65 -9.81 16.37
CA GLY A 74 12.45 -11.16 15.85
C GLY A 74 11.02 -11.35 15.34
N GLU A 75 10.41 -12.45 15.71
CA GLU A 75 9.04 -12.79 15.31
C GLU A 75 7.96 -11.84 15.90
N ASP A 76 8.26 -11.22 17.05
CA ASP A 76 7.38 -10.27 17.73
C ASP A 76 7.51 -8.83 17.21
N THR A 77 8.26 -8.62 16.14
CA THR A 77 8.36 -7.30 15.52
C THR A 77 7.03 -6.87 14.93
N GLU A 78 6.58 -5.68 15.28
CA GLU A 78 5.36 -5.06 14.74
C GLU A 78 5.63 -3.68 14.20
N ILE A 79 5.06 -3.35 13.05
CA ILE A 79 5.08 -2.01 12.48
C ILE A 79 3.82 -1.28 12.95
N THR A 80 4.00 -0.11 13.54
CA THR A 80 2.92 0.69 14.10
C THR A 80 3.26 2.18 14.10
N THR A 81 2.26 3.00 14.30
CA THR A 81 2.42 4.42 14.64
C THR A 81 2.58 4.59 16.14
N TYR A 82 3.15 5.72 16.56
CA TYR A 82 3.25 6.03 17.97
C TYR A 82 1.86 6.24 18.59
N LEU A 83 1.53 5.46 19.61
CA LEU A 83 0.22 5.47 20.31
C LEU A 83 -1.00 5.41 19.37
N GLU A 84 -0.90 4.65 18.28
CA GLU A 84 -1.97 4.53 17.27
C GLU A 84 -2.41 5.89 16.69
N LYS A 85 -1.50 6.89 16.64
CA LYS A 85 -1.75 8.16 15.99
C LYS A 85 -1.95 7.95 14.49
N SER A 86 -2.91 8.65 13.90
CA SER A 86 -3.10 8.64 12.44
C SER A 86 -1.89 9.22 11.73
N MET A 87 -1.57 8.72 10.55
CA MET A 87 -0.61 9.36 9.66
C MET A 87 -1.22 10.65 9.12
N GLU A 88 -0.49 11.75 9.24
CA GLU A 88 -0.93 13.10 8.87
C GLU A 88 -0.20 13.65 7.63
N SER A 89 0.79 12.92 7.13
CA SER A 89 1.53 13.31 5.93
C SER A 89 0.63 13.33 4.70
N GLU A 90 0.74 14.37 3.88
CA GLU A 90 0.08 14.48 2.58
C GLU A 90 0.55 13.45 1.54
N LEU A 91 1.60 12.69 1.86
CA LEU A 91 2.15 11.60 1.07
C LEU A 91 1.86 10.23 1.69
N SER A 92 1.01 10.17 2.71
CA SER A 92 0.81 8.96 3.53
C SER A 92 0.37 7.74 2.72
N ALA A 93 -0.47 7.91 1.73
CA ALA A 93 -1.00 6.81 0.93
C ALA A 93 0.03 6.15 -0.02
N ASN A 94 1.20 6.75 -0.24
CA ASN A 94 2.27 6.09 -1.02
C ASN A 94 2.80 4.82 -0.36
N VAL A 95 2.64 4.65 0.94
CA VAL A 95 3.01 3.39 1.62
C VAL A 95 2.16 2.20 1.15
N ILE A 96 0.99 2.45 0.57
CA ILE A 96 0.13 1.42 -0.01
C ILE A 96 0.80 0.80 -1.23
N ASP A 97 1.33 1.62 -2.13
CA ASP A 97 2.01 1.15 -3.35
C ASP A 97 3.36 0.49 -3.04
N LEU A 98 4.05 0.99 -2.01
CA LEU A 98 5.31 0.44 -1.55
C LEU A 98 5.19 -0.91 -0.85
N CYS A 99 4.03 -1.20 -0.25
CA CYS A 99 3.84 -2.42 0.48
C CYS A 99 3.76 -3.63 -0.47
N PRO A 100 4.76 -4.55 -0.44
CA PRO A 100 4.82 -5.66 -1.39
C PRO A 100 3.75 -6.72 -1.14
N VAL A 101 3.03 -6.60 -0.03
CA VAL A 101 1.98 -7.52 0.41
C VAL A 101 0.74 -6.74 0.83
N GLY A 102 -0.37 -7.42 1.12
CA GLY A 102 -1.61 -6.78 1.55
C GLY A 102 -1.65 -6.33 3.00
N ALA A 103 -0.48 -6.02 3.60
CA ALA A 103 -0.44 -5.48 4.97
C ALA A 103 -0.97 -4.04 5.05
N LEU A 104 -0.71 -3.25 4.01
CA LEU A 104 -1.23 -1.88 3.85
C LEU A 104 -1.93 -1.79 2.51
N THR A 105 -3.21 -1.42 2.51
CA THR A 105 -4.03 -1.28 1.32
C THR A 105 -4.86 0.00 1.37
N SER A 106 -5.35 0.45 0.21
CA SER A 106 -6.25 1.61 0.15
C SER A 106 -7.58 1.27 0.80
N LYS A 107 -7.97 2.02 1.81
CA LYS A 107 -9.22 1.78 2.53
C LYS A 107 -10.47 2.06 1.68
N PRO A 108 -10.54 3.13 0.87
CA PRO A 108 -11.65 3.36 -0.05
C PRO A 108 -11.79 2.30 -1.14
N TYR A 109 -10.65 1.82 -1.67
CA TYR A 109 -10.64 0.85 -2.77
C TYR A 109 -10.75 -0.62 -2.32
N ALA A 110 -10.51 -0.93 -1.05
CA ALA A 110 -10.46 -2.31 -0.57
C ALA A 110 -11.73 -3.10 -0.86
N PHE A 111 -11.59 -4.23 -1.60
CA PHE A 111 -12.65 -5.13 -2.03
C PHE A 111 -13.61 -4.60 -3.10
N GLU A 112 -13.29 -3.47 -3.75
CA GLU A 112 -14.12 -2.92 -4.83
C GLU A 112 -13.92 -3.65 -6.16
N SER A 113 -12.67 -3.90 -6.54
CA SER A 113 -12.34 -4.53 -7.83
C SER A 113 -11.04 -5.32 -7.77
N ARG A 114 -10.81 -6.16 -8.79
CA ARG A 114 -9.53 -6.85 -8.97
C ARG A 114 -8.68 -6.16 -10.04
N PRO A 115 -7.33 -6.23 -9.95
CA PRO A 115 -6.44 -5.55 -10.89
C PRO A 115 -6.65 -5.93 -12.36
N TRP A 116 -7.05 -7.18 -12.62
CA TRP A 116 -7.29 -7.68 -13.98
C TRP A 116 -8.62 -7.23 -14.58
N ASP A 117 -9.56 -6.76 -13.78
CA ASP A 117 -10.86 -6.25 -14.24
C ASP A 117 -10.78 -4.78 -14.65
N LEU A 118 -9.68 -4.11 -14.32
CA LEU A 118 -9.53 -2.67 -14.49
C LEU A 118 -8.93 -2.30 -15.84
N LYS A 119 -9.52 -1.30 -16.49
CA LYS A 119 -8.93 -0.62 -17.63
C LYS A 119 -7.96 0.45 -17.11
N LYS A 120 -6.71 0.38 -17.56
CA LYS A 120 -5.61 1.27 -17.16
C LYS A 120 -5.44 2.35 -18.20
N THR A 121 -5.47 3.61 -17.79
CA THR A 121 -5.27 4.78 -18.67
C THR A 121 -4.19 5.67 -18.06
N GLU A 122 -3.12 5.92 -18.79
CA GLU A 122 -2.05 6.81 -18.38
C GLU A 122 -2.43 8.26 -18.72
N THR A 123 -2.18 9.17 -17.78
CA THR A 123 -2.49 10.59 -17.92
C THR A 123 -1.61 11.44 -17.00
N ILE A 124 -1.90 12.72 -16.93
CA ILE A 124 -1.23 13.69 -16.06
C ILE A 124 -2.29 14.30 -15.15
N ASP A 125 -1.96 14.52 -13.89
CA ASP A 125 -2.82 15.20 -12.95
C ASP A 125 -2.89 16.70 -13.28
N VAL A 126 -4.09 17.19 -13.54
CA VAL A 126 -4.35 18.62 -13.84
C VAL A 126 -4.72 19.42 -12.59
N MET A 127 -4.93 18.75 -11.46
CA MET A 127 -5.30 19.38 -10.18
C MET A 127 -4.09 19.67 -9.30
N ASP A 128 -2.93 19.14 -9.67
CA ASP A 128 -1.66 19.35 -9.02
C ASP A 128 -0.77 20.28 -9.86
N ALA A 129 -0.19 21.30 -9.22
CA ALA A 129 0.71 22.25 -9.88
C ALA A 129 2.03 21.61 -10.38
N VAL A 130 2.40 20.45 -9.85
CA VAL A 130 3.56 19.67 -10.28
C VAL A 130 3.32 18.98 -11.62
N GLY A 131 2.05 18.68 -11.95
CA GLY A 131 1.70 17.90 -13.14
C GLY A 131 2.11 16.44 -13.02
N SER A 132 1.85 15.85 -11.87
CA SER A 132 2.22 14.46 -11.55
C SER A 132 1.72 13.48 -12.59
N ASN A 133 2.58 12.57 -13.01
CA ASN A 133 2.24 11.50 -13.95
C ASN A 133 1.47 10.41 -13.21
N ILE A 134 0.27 10.10 -13.68
CA ILE A 134 -0.64 9.17 -13.03
C ILE A 134 -1.17 8.12 -13.99
N ARG A 135 -1.65 7.03 -13.40
CA ARG A 135 -2.44 6.02 -14.06
C ARG A 135 -3.81 5.95 -13.39
N VAL A 136 -4.85 6.15 -14.18
CA VAL A 136 -6.24 6.04 -13.73
C VAL A 136 -6.74 4.65 -14.08
N ASP A 137 -7.19 3.92 -13.09
CA ASP A 137 -7.75 2.58 -13.21
C ASP A 137 -9.29 2.67 -13.10
N THR A 138 -10.00 2.26 -14.16
CA THR A 138 -11.46 2.36 -14.26
C THR A 138 -12.11 0.98 -14.41
N TYR A 139 -13.32 0.85 -13.88
CA TYR A 139 -14.23 -0.26 -14.13
C TYR A 139 -15.51 0.26 -14.75
N GLY A 140 -15.74 -0.08 -16.03
CA GLY A 140 -16.83 0.53 -16.79
C GLY A 140 -16.63 2.04 -16.94
N TRP A 141 -17.54 2.81 -16.39
CA TRP A 141 -17.53 4.29 -16.40
C TRP A 141 -17.06 4.92 -15.08
N GLU A 142 -16.71 4.09 -14.11
CA GLU A 142 -16.33 4.53 -12.78
C GLU A 142 -14.82 4.49 -12.59
N VAL A 143 -14.24 5.56 -12.04
CA VAL A 143 -12.85 5.59 -11.60
C VAL A 143 -12.78 4.82 -10.28
N LYS A 144 -11.93 3.81 -10.23
CA LYS A 144 -11.76 2.98 -9.03
C LYS A 144 -10.54 3.36 -8.21
N ARG A 145 -9.46 3.79 -8.87
CA ARG A 145 -8.26 4.26 -8.17
C ARG A 145 -7.36 5.05 -9.10
N VAL A 146 -6.54 5.89 -8.48
CA VAL A 146 -5.45 6.61 -9.13
C VAL A 146 -4.13 6.15 -8.53
N LEU A 147 -3.17 5.81 -9.38
CA LEU A 147 -1.86 5.32 -8.98
C LEU A 147 -0.77 6.19 -9.62
N PRO A 148 0.42 6.33 -8.99
CA PRO A 148 1.53 7.01 -9.59
C PRO A 148 2.06 6.26 -10.82
N ARG A 149 2.53 7.01 -11.81
CA ARG A 149 3.34 6.52 -12.90
C ARG A 149 4.74 7.11 -12.77
N VAL A 150 5.76 6.26 -12.85
CA VAL A 150 7.15 6.66 -12.69
C VAL A 150 7.53 7.72 -13.72
N ASN A 151 8.03 8.85 -13.26
CA ASN A 151 8.66 9.89 -14.05
C ASN A 151 9.73 10.58 -13.19
N GLU A 152 11.00 10.21 -13.41
CA GLU A 152 12.13 10.67 -12.60
C GLU A 152 12.33 12.19 -12.62
N ASP A 153 11.87 12.87 -13.69
CA ASP A 153 12.05 14.31 -13.85
C ASP A 153 10.96 15.15 -13.13
N ILE A 154 9.82 14.54 -12.74
CA ILE A 154 8.66 15.28 -12.27
C ILE A 154 8.21 14.81 -10.89
N ASN A 155 7.71 13.58 -10.76
CA ASN A 155 7.11 13.07 -9.53
C ASN A 155 7.79 11.80 -9.00
N GLU A 156 8.85 11.33 -9.65
CA GLU A 156 9.49 10.05 -9.32
C GLU A 156 8.44 8.93 -9.27
N GLU A 157 8.26 8.29 -8.13
CA GLU A 157 7.27 7.23 -7.89
C GLU A 157 6.11 7.68 -6.98
N TRP A 158 6.03 8.98 -6.68
CA TRP A 158 5.16 9.51 -5.64
C TRP A 158 4.03 10.37 -6.20
N ILE A 159 2.88 10.33 -5.53
CA ILE A 159 1.77 11.28 -5.72
C ILE A 159 1.22 11.72 -4.37
N SER A 160 0.61 12.91 -4.34
CA SER A 160 -0.06 13.39 -3.14
C SER A 160 -1.34 12.60 -2.86
N ASP A 161 -1.76 12.57 -1.61
CA ASP A 161 -3.04 11.96 -1.22
C ASP A 161 -4.22 12.69 -1.87
N LYS A 162 -4.09 14.01 -2.10
CA LYS A 162 -5.05 14.80 -2.87
C LYS A 162 -5.21 14.25 -4.29
N THR A 163 -4.11 14.05 -5.03
CA THR A 163 -4.13 13.49 -6.38
C THR A 163 -4.77 12.11 -6.40
N ARG A 164 -4.46 11.29 -5.40
CA ARG A 164 -4.94 9.91 -5.32
C ARG A 164 -6.43 9.80 -5.08
N TYR A 165 -7.01 10.67 -4.25
CA TYR A 165 -8.39 10.57 -3.77
C TYR A 165 -9.30 11.72 -4.21
N ALA A 166 -8.86 12.61 -5.11
CA ALA A 166 -9.67 13.73 -5.59
C ALA A 166 -10.89 13.29 -6.43
N CYS A 167 -10.93 12.03 -6.85
CA CYS A 167 -12.01 11.46 -7.66
C CYS A 167 -13.03 10.64 -6.85
N ASP A 168 -12.84 10.51 -5.53
CA ASP A 168 -13.73 9.77 -4.62
C ASP A 168 -14.83 10.68 -4.04
#